data_4c22a510872c369b9952a7be893d12bf
#
_entry.id   4c22a510872c369b9952a7be893d12bf
#
_cell.length_a   1.000
_cell.length_b   1.000
_cell.length_c   1.000
_cell.angle_alpha   90.00
_cell.angle_beta   90.00
_cell.angle_gamma   90.00
#
_symmetry.space_group_name_H-M   'P 1'
#
loop_
_entity.id
_entity.type
_entity.pdbx_description
1 polymer ?
#
loop_
_entity_poly.entity_id
_entity_poly.type
_entity_poly.pdbx_seq_one_letter_code
_entity_poly.pdbx_strand_id
1 'polypeptide(L)'
;MKKIEYPFTIRRLSKGEGGGWLVEFHDLPGCIADGDTIEEAVENGSDALRSWLATAKEFKDPVPAPSAGMSGKWVQRVPKSLHAKLAAKAGKEGVSLNTLVVSLIAEGLGRRATGG
;
A
#
# COMPACT_ATOMS: atom_id res chain seq x y z
N MET A 1 -6.56 17.64 -18.54
CA MET A 1 -5.86 16.61 -17.75
C MET A 1 -6.87 15.79 -16.97
N LYS A 2 -6.77 14.45 -17.07
CA LYS A 2 -7.67 13.57 -16.34
C LYS A 2 -7.29 13.53 -14.88
N LYS A 3 -8.26 13.69 -14.00
CA LYS A 3 -8.03 13.65 -12.56
C LYS A 3 -7.81 12.21 -12.09
N ILE A 4 -6.70 11.97 -11.40
CA ILE A 4 -6.42 10.69 -10.77
C ILE A 4 -6.78 10.82 -9.30
N GLU A 5 -7.76 10.04 -8.84
CA GLU A 5 -8.25 10.12 -7.46
C GLU A 5 -7.60 9.11 -6.52
N TYR A 6 -6.85 8.15 -7.05
CA TYR A 6 -6.16 7.15 -6.25
C TYR A 6 -4.68 7.47 -6.14
N PRO A 7 -4.08 7.32 -4.97
CA PRO A 7 -2.64 7.51 -4.83
C PRO A 7 -1.88 6.44 -5.59
N PHE A 8 -0.74 6.81 -6.13
CA PHE A 8 0.11 5.90 -6.89
C PHE A 8 1.58 6.23 -6.65
N THR A 9 2.43 5.27 -6.95
CA THR A 9 3.88 5.46 -6.93
C THR A 9 4.43 5.39 -8.34
N ILE A 10 5.54 6.10 -8.55
CA ILE A 10 6.28 6.06 -9.81
C ILE A 10 7.70 5.60 -9.47
N ARG A 11 8.20 4.59 -10.18
CA ARG A 11 9.60 4.19 -10.04
C ARG A 11 10.23 3.93 -11.39
N ARG A 12 11.54 4.11 -11.44
CA ARG A 12 12.29 3.83 -12.65
C ARG A 12 12.50 2.32 -12.77
N LEU A 13 12.30 1.81 -13.97
CA LEU A 13 12.55 0.40 -14.26
C LEU A 13 14.02 0.23 -14.71
N SER A 14 14.64 -0.85 -14.26
CA SER A 14 15.99 -1.21 -14.68
C SER A 14 15.96 -1.73 -16.12
N LYS A 15 17.13 -1.80 -16.77
CA LYS A 15 17.23 -2.37 -18.11
C LYS A 15 16.73 -3.80 -18.17
N GLY A 16 16.98 -4.58 -17.11
CA GLY A 16 16.49 -5.95 -17.00
C GLY A 16 14.98 -6.05 -16.90
N GLU A 17 14.32 -4.99 -16.42
CA GLU A 17 12.86 -4.91 -16.31
C GLU A 17 12.20 -4.30 -17.56
N GLY A 18 12.98 -3.93 -18.56
CA GLY A 18 12.48 -3.32 -19.80
C GLY A 18 12.71 -1.83 -19.91
N GLY A 19 13.25 -1.19 -18.89
CA GLY A 19 13.51 0.25 -18.87
C GLY A 19 12.25 1.08 -18.74
N GLY A 20 12.43 2.41 -18.73
CA GLY A 20 11.30 3.33 -18.59
C GLY A 20 10.84 3.51 -17.16
N TRP A 21 9.55 3.79 -16.98
CA TRP A 21 8.95 4.12 -15.68
C TRP A 21 7.72 3.26 -15.43
N LEU A 22 7.49 2.93 -14.17
CA LEU A 22 6.32 2.15 -13.73
C LEU A 22 5.47 2.99 -12.79
N VAL A 23 4.15 2.99 -13.05
CA VAL A 23 3.14 3.56 -12.17
C VAL A 23 2.39 2.40 -11.53
N GLU A 24 2.23 2.46 -10.21
CA GLU A 24 1.52 1.41 -9.47
C GLU A 24 0.52 2.02 -8.50
N PHE A 25 -0.72 1.54 -8.57
CA PHE A 25 -1.80 1.94 -7.65
C PHE A 25 -1.92 0.88 -6.57
N HIS A 26 -1.33 1.13 -5.42
CA HIS A 26 -1.26 0.13 -4.35
C HIS A 26 -2.62 -0.22 -3.73
N ASP A 27 -3.60 0.68 -3.82
CA ASP A 27 -4.95 0.40 -3.31
C ASP A 27 -5.70 -0.60 -4.19
N LEU A 28 -5.28 -0.76 -5.44
CA LEU A 28 -5.98 -1.57 -6.44
C LEU A 28 -5.04 -2.69 -6.91
N PRO A 29 -5.23 -3.93 -6.44
CA PRO A 29 -4.32 -5.02 -6.78
C PRO A 29 -4.21 -5.25 -8.30
N GLY A 30 -2.99 -5.28 -8.80
CA GLY A 30 -2.71 -5.51 -10.21
C GLY A 30 -2.88 -4.30 -11.12
N CYS A 31 -3.23 -3.12 -10.56
CA CYS A 31 -3.39 -1.92 -11.36
C CYS A 31 -2.04 -1.23 -11.53
N ILE A 32 -1.37 -1.54 -12.63
CA ILE A 32 -0.04 -0.99 -12.96
C ILE A 32 -0.02 -0.55 -14.42
N ALA A 33 0.90 0.35 -14.73
CA ALA A 33 1.15 0.78 -16.10
C ALA A 33 2.59 1.26 -16.22
N ASP A 34 3.12 1.25 -17.44
CA ASP A 34 4.48 1.71 -17.69
C ASP A 34 4.51 2.69 -18.85
N GLY A 35 5.66 3.32 -19.06
CA GLY A 35 5.89 4.21 -20.17
C GLY A 35 7.37 4.55 -20.26
N ASP A 36 7.79 5.05 -21.42
CA ASP A 36 9.18 5.44 -21.64
C ASP A 36 9.54 6.73 -20.90
N THR A 37 8.54 7.57 -20.65
CA THR A 37 8.69 8.82 -19.88
C THR A 37 7.72 8.79 -18.69
N ILE A 38 7.97 9.68 -17.73
CA ILE A 38 7.06 9.80 -16.57
C ILE A 38 5.65 10.18 -17.05
N GLU A 39 5.55 11.14 -17.96
CA GLU A 39 4.27 11.61 -18.50
C GLU A 39 3.49 10.48 -19.17
N GLU A 40 4.19 9.68 -19.97
CA GLU A 40 3.58 8.54 -20.65
C GLU A 40 3.12 7.48 -19.65
N ALA A 41 3.95 7.18 -18.65
CA ALA A 41 3.60 6.21 -17.60
C ALA A 41 2.36 6.66 -16.81
N VAL A 42 2.27 7.95 -16.48
CA VAL A 42 1.11 8.51 -15.76
C VAL A 42 -0.15 8.46 -16.63
N GLU A 43 -0.05 8.80 -17.89
CA GLU A 43 -1.18 8.73 -18.82
C GLU A 43 -1.69 7.30 -18.98
N ASN A 44 -0.76 6.36 -19.18
CA ASN A 44 -1.11 4.95 -19.27
C ASN A 44 -1.68 4.44 -17.94
N GLY A 45 -1.18 4.96 -16.81
CA GLY A 45 -1.71 4.68 -15.49
C GLY A 45 -3.16 5.13 -15.32
N SER A 46 -3.47 6.33 -15.81
CA SER A 46 -4.84 6.85 -15.80
C SER A 46 -5.79 5.93 -16.58
N ASP A 47 -5.34 5.45 -17.74
CA ASP A 47 -6.14 4.54 -18.55
C ASP A 47 -6.29 3.17 -17.86
N ALA A 48 -5.22 2.66 -17.24
CA ALA A 48 -5.26 1.41 -16.49
C ALA A 48 -6.23 1.50 -15.31
N LEU A 49 -6.23 2.65 -14.61
CA LEU A 49 -7.14 2.91 -13.50
C LEU A 49 -8.60 2.83 -13.95
N ARG A 50 -8.93 3.51 -15.03
CA ARG A 50 -10.31 3.49 -15.56
C ARG A 50 -10.72 2.08 -15.97
N SER A 51 -9.83 1.36 -16.62
CA SER A 51 -10.09 -0.01 -17.06
C SER A 51 -10.29 -0.94 -15.85
N TRP A 52 -9.47 -0.80 -14.83
CA TRP A 52 -9.57 -1.59 -13.60
C TRP A 52 -10.91 -1.36 -12.91
N LEU A 53 -11.30 -0.08 -12.74
CA LEU A 53 -12.56 0.28 -12.10
C LEU A 53 -13.77 -0.19 -12.91
N ALA A 54 -13.73 -0.07 -14.24
CA ALA A 54 -14.79 -0.53 -15.10
C ALA A 54 -14.95 -2.06 -15.03
N THR A 55 -13.85 -2.80 -15.01
CA THR A 55 -13.88 -4.25 -14.89
C THR A 55 -14.45 -4.69 -13.54
N ALA A 56 -14.03 -4.05 -12.46
CA ALA A 56 -14.56 -4.35 -11.12
C ALA A 56 -16.06 -4.12 -11.05
N LYS A 57 -16.54 -3.03 -11.64
CA LYS A 57 -17.98 -2.72 -11.69
C LYS A 57 -18.75 -3.78 -12.48
N GLU A 58 -18.21 -4.19 -13.64
CA GLU A 58 -18.84 -5.21 -14.49
C GLU A 58 -19.01 -6.53 -13.76
N PHE A 59 -17.99 -6.97 -13.01
CA PHE A 59 -18.04 -8.22 -12.26
C PHE A 59 -18.58 -8.04 -10.83
N LYS A 60 -19.02 -6.83 -10.48
CA LYS A 60 -19.55 -6.50 -9.15
C LYS A 60 -18.55 -6.80 -8.03
N ASP A 61 -17.28 -6.67 -8.33
CA ASP A 61 -16.21 -6.83 -7.32
C ASP A 61 -16.16 -5.58 -6.43
N PRO A 62 -15.79 -5.75 -5.15
CA PRO A 62 -15.65 -4.59 -4.28
C PRO A 62 -14.51 -3.68 -4.77
N VAL A 63 -14.75 -2.38 -4.75
CA VAL A 63 -13.76 -1.37 -5.15
C VAL A 63 -13.26 -0.65 -3.90
N PRO A 64 -11.97 -0.77 -3.55
CA PRO A 64 -11.42 -0.06 -2.40
C PRO A 64 -11.53 1.45 -2.59
N ALA A 65 -11.81 2.17 -1.50
CA ALA A 65 -11.78 3.63 -1.53
C ALA A 65 -10.34 4.13 -1.57
N PRO A 66 -10.08 5.31 -2.15
CA PRO A 66 -8.74 5.89 -2.14
C PRO A 66 -8.23 6.13 -0.72
N SER A 67 -6.95 5.85 -0.48
CA SER A 67 -6.36 5.98 0.86
C SER A 67 -5.93 7.39 1.23
N ALA A 68 -6.28 8.39 0.43
CA ALA A 68 -5.95 9.79 0.68
C ALA A 68 -4.45 10.05 0.87
N GLY A 69 -3.62 9.30 0.16
CA GLY A 69 -2.17 9.50 0.18
C GLY A 69 -1.44 8.75 1.28
N MET A 70 -2.18 8.15 2.22
CA MET A 70 -1.58 7.35 3.29
C MET A 70 -2.24 5.98 3.34
N SER A 71 -1.41 4.94 3.29
CA SER A 71 -1.87 3.57 3.39
C SER A 71 -1.92 3.15 4.86
N GLY A 72 -2.92 2.37 5.24
CA GLY A 72 -2.97 1.72 6.55
C GLY A 72 -2.08 0.49 6.63
N LYS A 73 -1.23 0.29 5.63
CA LYS A 73 -0.39 -0.88 5.54
C LYS A 73 1.08 -0.48 5.33
N TRP A 74 1.96 -1.08 6.11
CA TRP A 74 3.39 -0.98 5.86
C TRP A 74 4.05 -2.32 6.14
N VAL A 75 5.30 -2.46 5.72
CA VAL A 75 6.10 -3.66 5.99
C VAL A 75 7.34 -3.22 6.76
N GLN A 76 7.58 -3.87 7.89
CA GLN A 76 8.72 -3.58 8.73
C GLN A 76 9.50 -4.85 9.00
N ARG A 77 10.83 -4.80 8.77
CA ARG A 77 11.71 -5.90 9.15
C ARG A 77 12.11 -5.72 10.61
N VAL A 78 12.02 -6.79 11.36
CA VAL A 78 12.39 -6.80 12.77
C VAL A 78 13.36 -7.96 13.05
N PRO A 79 14.21 -7.85 14.09
CA PRO A 79 15.06 -8.98 14.48
C PRO A 79 14.22 -10.21 14.85
N LYS A 80 14.74 -11.39 14.56
CA LYS A 80 14.04 -12.66 14.85
C LYS A 80 13.63 -12.78 16.31
N SER A 81 14.48 -12.34 17.23
CA SER A 81 14.18 -12.39 18.66
C SER A 81 12.98 -11.51 19.04
N LEU A 82 12.87 -10.33 18.45
CA LEU A 82 11.73 -9.45 18.69
C LEU A 82 10.44 -10.06 18.10
N HIS A 83 10.52 -10.61 16.90
CA HIS A 83 9.37 -11.26 16.26
C HIS A 83 8.86 -12.42 17.15
N ALA A 84 9.77 -13.24 17.66
CA ALA A 84 9.42 -14.37 18.53
C ALA A 84 8.72 -13.89 19.81
N LYS A 85 9.23 -12.84 20.44
CA LYS A 85 8.63 -12.26 21.65
C LYS A 85 7.21 -11.73 21.38
N LEU A 86 7.04 -11.04 20.27
CA LEU A 86 5.72 -10.52 19.88
C LEU A 86 4.73 -11.64 19.61
N ALA A 87 5.15 -12.67 18.90
CA ALA A 87 4.30 -13.81 18.60
C ALA A 87 3.88 -14.56 19.87
N ALA A 88 4.80 -14.76 20.80
CA ALA A 88 4.50 -15.39 22.09
C ALA A 88 3.49 -14.58 22.91
N LYS A 89 3.67 -13.26 22.95
CA LYS A 89 2.76 -12.38 23.66
C LYS A 89 1.36 -12.36 23.03
N ALA A 90 1.30 -12.32 21.71
CA ALA A 90 0.02 -12.37 20.99
C ALA A 90 -0.73 -13.68 21.31
N GLY A 91 0.00 -14.80 21.34
CA GLY A 91 -0.57 -16.10 21.70
C GLY A 91 -1.13 -16.10 23.12
N LYS A 92 -0.42 -15.53 24.08
CA LYS A 92 -0.89 -15.40 25.47
C LYS A 92 -2.15 -14.55 25.59
N GLU A 93 -2.21 -13.47 24.83
CA GLU A 93 -3.37 -12.56 24.88
C GLU A 93 -4.51 -13.00 24.00
N GLY A 94 -4.33 -14.07 23.21
CA GLY A 94 -5.38 -14.59 22.32
C GLY A 94 -5.73 -13.68 21.17
N VAL A 95 -4.78 -12.86 20.73
CA VAL A 95 -4.98 -11.94 19.61
C VAL A 95 -3.99 -12.23 18.48
N SER A 96 -4.27 -11.69 17.28
CA SER A 96 -3.34 -11.83 16.17
C SER A 96 -2.08 -10.98 16.41
N LEU A 97 -0.98 -11.34 15.75
CA LEU A 97 0.26 -10.55 15.82
C LEU A 97 0.00 -9.11 15.35
N ASN A 98 -0.74 -8.93 14.26
CA ASN A 98 -1.09 -7.60 13.77
C ASN A 98 -1.86 -6.78 14.80
N THR A 99 -2.85 -7.39 15.45
CA THR A 99 -3.64 -6.71 16.47
C THR A 99 -2.77 -6.27 17.64
N LEU A 100 -1.88 -7.15 18.09
CA LEU A 100 -0.96 -6.82 19.19
C LEU A 100 -0.05 -5.65 18.78
N VAL A 101 0.55 -5.70 17.60
CA VAL A 101 1.49 -4.66 17.16
C VAL A 101 0.79 -3.31 17.03
N VAL A 102 -0.41 -3.27 16.43
CA VAL A 102 -1.19 -2.03 16.32
C VAL A 102 -1.51 -1.47 17.71
N SER A 103 -1.90 -2.33 18.64
CA SER A 103 -2.21 -1.92 20.02
C SER A 103 -0.99 -1.30 20.71
N LEU A 104 0.19 -1.92 20.57
CA LEU A 104 1.43 -1.42 21.17
C LEU A 104 1.86 -0.08 20.56
N ILE A 105 1.69 0.09 19.25
CA ILE A 105 2.02 1.35 18.58
C ILE A 105 1.08 2.47 19.05
N ALA A 106 -0.22 2.21 19.11
CA ALA A 106 -1.20 3.18 19.57
C ALA A 106 -0.94 3.60 21.01
N GLU A 107 -0.64 2.63 21.88
CA GLU A 107 -0.27 2.88 23.28
C GLU A 107 0.99 3.73 23.38
N GLY A 108 2.02 3.39 22.60
CA GLY A 108 3.28 4.14 22.59
C GLY A 108 3.08 5.59 22.14
N LEU A 109 2.27 5.81 21.12
CA LEU A 109 1.95 7.17 20.65
C LEU A 109 1.17 7.95 21.73
N GLY A 110 0.24 7.30 22.40
CA GLY A 110 -0.51 7.92 23.50
C GLY A 110 0.40 8.36 24.65
N ARG A 111 1.34 7.52 25.04
CA ARG A 111 2.31 7.86 26.10
C ARG A 111 3.18 9.05 25.71
N ARG A 112 3.65 9.10 24.47
CA ARG A 112 4.48 10.21 24.01
C ARG A 112 3.69 11.51 23.96
N ALA A 113 2.40 11.45 23.59
CA ALA A 113 1.55 12.62 23.55
C ALA A 113 1.29 13.17 24.96
N THR A 114 1.18 12.30 25.98
CA THR A 114 0.89 12.69 27.36
C THR A 114 2.15 12.81 28.21
N GLY A 115 3.20 12.12 27.88
CA GLY A 115 4.46 12.10 28.62
C GLY A 115 5.40 13.26 28.34
N GLY A 116 5.04 14.13 27.43
CA GLY A 116 5.80 15.35 27.11
C GLY A 116 7.14 15.12 26.47
#